data_e09ab5e1a2dc6bc71b28b3e721658c2f
#
_entry.id   e09ab5e1a2dc6bc71b28b3e721658c2f
#
_cell.length_a   1.000
_cell.length_b   1.000
_cell.length_c   1.000
_cell.angle_alpha   90.00
_cell.angle_beta   90.00
_cell.angle_gamma   90.00
#
_symmetry.space_group_name_H-M   'P 1'
#
loop_
_entity.id
_entity.type
_entity.pdbx_description
1 polymer ?
#
loop_
_entity_poly.entity_id
_entity_poly.type
_entity_poly.pdbx_seq_one_letter_code
_entity_poly.pdbx_strand_id
1 'polypeptide(L)'
;ISAVLIAGVKLLAMAYMGSAVYLSVLRAIRSGTKLFLVFIAIPVSYTVISRMYYKYNTQPVDFSVIYIRNRYYRLNRTIYFGVLILSVVLNAVYVVGSFNKNPFDKIAIFHETTITAHRGASTEAPENTLAAFKRAMDDMADYIELDVQLTADDEVVVMHDASAARTTGVDRKISEMTLEEVKQLDAGSSYSAEYAGEQVPTLEEVFQLTDGKIRINIELKTTASSVKLAEKVIELIHQYNMEDKCVITSFDYYALKYAKHYDTKIQTGYILSVAYGDYFNMPDID
;
A
#
# COMPACT_ATOMS: atom_id res chain seq x y z
N ILE A 1 18.91 14.15 22.53
CA ILE A 1 20.04 13.50 21.81
C ILE A 1 19.49 12.53 20.76
N SER A 2 18.50 11.67 21.05
CA SER A 2 17.95 10.71 20.06
C SER A 2 17.27 11.38 18.86
N ALA A 3 16.53 12.46 19.07
CA ALA A 3 15.82 13.17 17.98
C ALA A 3 16.79 13.87 17.01
N VAL A 4 17.89 14.44 17.53
CA VAL A 4 18.91 15.10 16.71
C VAL A 4 19.75 14.09 15.93
N LEU A 5 20.06 12.92 16.53
CA LEU A 5 20.76 11.84 15.87
C LEU A 5 19.90 11.21 14.75
N ILE A 6 18.61 11.03 15.01
CA ILE A 6 17.65 10.53 14.01
C ILE A 6 17.48 11.55 12.87
N ALA A 7 17.42 12.86 13.17
CA ALA A 7 17.34 13.90 12.14
C ALA A 7 18.62 13.98 11.30
N GLY A 8 19.80 13.86 11.93
CA GLY A 8 21.09 13.86 11.25
C GLY A 8 21.29 12.62 10.34
N VAL A 9 20.91 11.45 10.83
CA VAL A 9 20.91 10.22 10.04
C VAL A 9 19.89 10.29 8.91
N LYS A 10 18.75 10.92 9.13
CA LYS A 10 17.74 11.18 8.11
C LYS A 10 18.26 12.04 6.97
N LEU A 11 18.93 13.14 7.30
CA LEU A 11 19.50 14.06 6.31
C LEU A 11 20.66 13.44 5.52
N LEU A 12 21.56 12.72 6.18
CA LEU A 12 22.67 12.01 5.52
C LEU A 12 22.19 10.84 4.66
N ALA A 13 21.21 10.09 5.14
CA ALA A 13 20.68 8.93 4.41
C ALA A 13 19.82 9.34 3.20
N MET A 14 19.07 10.45 3.29
CA MET A 14 18.34 11.00 2.13
C MET A 14 19.28 11.51 1.03
N ALA A 15 20.48 11.95 1.38
CA ALA A 15 21.43 12.49 0.42
C ALA A 15 22.29 11.43 -0.28
N TYR A 16 22.52 10.25 0.33
CA TYR A 16 23.51 9.29 -0.12
C TYR A 16 23.03 7.84 -0.23
N MET A 17 21.84 7.50 0.25
CA MET A 17 21.34 6.11 0.29
C MET A 17 19.94 6.04 -0.30
N GLY A 18 19.69 5.10 -1.21
CA GLY A 18 18.34 4.84 -1.73
C GLY A 18 17.33 4.55 -0.59
N SER A 19 16.07 4.89 -0.81
CA SER A 19 14.98 4.83 0.18
C SER A 19 14.84 3.45 0.87
N ALA A 20 15.14 2.37 0.17
CA ALA A 20 15.10 1.01 0.70
C ALA A 20 16.20 0.74 1.73
N VAL A 21 17.41 1.17 1.45
CA VAL A 21 18.55 1.05 2.38
C VAL A 21 18.27 1.88 3.63
N TYR A 22 17.75 3.10 3.45
CA TYR A 22 17.34 3.96 4.56
C TYR A 22 16.29 3.29 5.46
N LEU A 23 15.22 2.71 4.90
CA LEU A 23 14.18 2.01 5.66
C LEU A 23 14.72 0.78 6.37
N SER A 24 15.63 0.02 5.74
CA SER A 24 16.27 -1.15 6.34
C SER A 24 17.16 -0.77 7.51
N VAL A 25 17.95 0.30 7.37
CA VAL A 25 18.78 0.86 8.45
C VAL A 25 17.91 1.38 9.59
N LEU A 26 16.82 2.09 9.30
CA LEU A 26 15.89 2.55 10.34
C LEU A 26 15.23 1.39 11.09
N ARG A 27 14.83 0.32 10.38
CA ARG A 27 14.26 -0.89 11.00
C ARG A 27 15.30 -1.58 11.89
N ALA A 28 16.54 -1.72 11.42
CA ALA A 28 17.63 -2.29 12.21
C ALA A 28 17.93 -1.46 13.46
N ILE A 29 18.02 -0.14 13.37
CA ILE A 29 18.19 0.78 14.50
C ILE A 29 17.02 0.66 15.48
N ARG A 30 15.78 0.63 15.00
CA ARG A 30 14.58 0.51 15.84
C ARG A 30 14.53 -0.85 16.57
N SER A 31 14.91 -1.94 15.91
CA SER A 31 14.99 -3.28 16.50
C SER A 31 16.13 -3.36 17.49
N GLY A 32 17.31 -2.84 17.18
CA GLY A 32 18.44 -2.74 18.07
C GLY A 32 18.15 -1.92 19.34
N THR A 33 17.45 -0.80 19.19
CA THR A 33 17.03 0.04 20.33
C THR A 33 16.05 -0.69 21.25
N LYS A 34 15.10 -1.45 20.71
CA LYS A 34 14.17 -2.27 21.49
C LYS A 34 14.90 -3.36 22.25
N LEU A 35 15.82 -4.08 21.61
CA LEU A 35 16.68 -5.08 22.23
C LEU A 35 17.55 -4.48 23.35
N PHE A 36 18.16 -3.33 23.11
CA PHE A 36 18.95 -2.60 24.09
C PHE A 36 18.11 -2.24 25.33
N LEU A 37 16.89 -1.74 25.13
CA LEU A 37 15.98 -1.42 26.23
C LEU A 37 15.62 -2.66 27.05
N VAL A 38 15.33 -3.78 26.42
CA VAL A 38 14.95 -5.02 27.11
C VAL A 38 16.15 -5.61 27.85
N PHE A 39 17.32 -5.73 27.23
CA PHE A 39 18.48 -6.43 27.80
C PHE A 39 19.31 -5.58 28.75
N ILE A 40 19.22 -4.26 28.69
CA ILE A 40 19.98 -3.37 29.58
C ILE A 40 19.08 -2.65 30.60
N ALA A 41 17.99 -2.05 30.15
CA ALA A 41 17.14 -1.27 31.04
C ALA A 41 16.47 -2.13 32.12
N ILE A 42 15.99 -3.34 31.76
CA ILE A 42 15.33 -4.24 32.72
C ILE A 42 16.31 -4.71 33.80
N PRO A 43 17.49 -5.31 33.49
CA PRO A 43 18.45 -5.70 34.52
C PRO A 43 18.96 -4.54 35.37
N VAL A 44 19.17 -3.36 34.79
CA VAL A 44 19.59 -2.16 35.54
C VAL A 44 18.49 -1.74 36.51
N SER A 45 17.22 -1.71 36.06
CA SER A 45 16.09 -1.39 36.94
C SER A 45 15.96 -2.36 38.10
N TYR A 46 16.08 -3.67 37.82
CA TYR A 46 16.09 -4.68 38.87
C TYR A 46 17.25 -4.51 39.86
N THR A 47 18.43 -4.14 39.35
CA THR A 47 19.60 -3.92 40.21
C THR A 47 19.41 -2.69 41.12
N VAL A 48 18.84 -1.63 40.57
CA VAL A 48 18.54 -0.40 41.36
C VAL A 48 17.47 -0.69 42.40
N ILE A 49 16.37 -1.34 42.05
CA ILE A 49 15.27 -1.68 42.96
C ILE A 49 15.81 -2.60 44.08
N SER A 50 16.57 -3.64 43.73
CA SER A 50 17.23 -4.51 44.73
C SER A 50 18.13 -3.74 45.69
N ARG A 51 18.99 -2.84 45.16
CA ARG A 51 19.85 -2.01 46.01
C ARG A 51 19.06 -1.09 46.94
N MET A 52 18.00 -0.49 46.45
CA MET A 52 17.09 0.34 47.26
C MET A 52 16.43 -0.51 48.35
N TYR A 53 15.87 -1.66 47.98
CA TYR A 53 15.27 -2.61 48.93
C TYR A 53 16.20 -2.97 50.07
N TYR A 54 17.44 -3.43 49.76
CA TYR A 54 18.43 -3.80 50.77
C TYR A 54 19.01 -2.64 51.55
N LYS A 55 18.98 -1.39 51.01
CA LYS A 55 19.43 -0.23 51.71
C LYS A 55 18.44 0.24 52.80
N TYR A 56 17.14 0.03 52.52
CA TYR A 56 16.09 0.50 53.44
C TYR A 56 15.49 -0.62 54.32
N ASN A 57 15.77 -1.88 54.01
CA ASN A 57 15.34 -2.99 54.81
C ASN A 57 16.48 -3.47 55.71
N THR A 58 16.33 -3.26 57.04
CA THR A 58 17.35 -3.51 58.05
C THR A 58 17.51 -5.00 58.43
N GLN A 59 16.95 -5.92 57.67
CA GLN A 59 17.11 -7.36 57.89
C GLN A 59 18.55 -7.80 57.58
N PRO A 60 19.16 -8.66 58.47
CA PRO A 60 20.52 -9.16 58.24
C PRO A 60 20.57 -9.99 56.95
N VAL A 61 21.41 -9.57 56.00
CA VAL A 61 21.65 -10.29 54.74
C VAL A 61 22.64 -11.42 54.99
N ASP A 62 22.24 -12.68 54.78
CA ASP A 62 23.13 -13.82 54.80
C ASP A 62 24.10 -13.76 53.60
N PHE A 63 25.36 -13.44 53.87
CA PHE A 63 26.40 -13.32 52.86
C PHE A 63 26.88 -14.66 52.28
N SER A 64 26.50 -15.80 52.87
CA SER A 64 26.84 -17.13 52.34
C SER A 64 26.23 -17.38 50.95
N VAL A 65 25.07 -16.77 50.64
CA VAL A 65 24.40 -16.82 49.35
C VAL A 65 25.12 -15.97 48.28
N ILE A 66 25.94 -15.01 48.66
CA ILE A 66 26.64 -14.09 47.76
C ILE A 66 27.78 -14.79 47.01
N TYR A 67 28.40 -15.82 47.59
CA TYR A 67 29.52 -16.54 46.96
C TYR A 67 29.09 -17.40 45.77
N ILE A 68 27.90 -17.97 45.82
CA ILE A 68 27.30 -18.73 44.70
C ILE A 68 26.96 -17.75 43.57
N ARG A 69 26.54 -16.54 43.92
CA ARG A 69 26.13 -15.48 42.99
C ARG A 69 27.26 -15.02 42.06
N ASN A 70 28.53 -15.05 42.50
CA ASN A 70 29.63 -14.54 41.66
C ASN A 70 29.96 -15.47 40.48
N ARG A 71 29.72 -16.78 40.58
CA ARG A 71 29.88 -17.74 39.49
C ARG A 71 28.73 -17.62 38.48
N TYR A 72 27.50 -17.48 38.96
CA TYR A 72 26.32 -17.25 38.11
C TYR A 72 26.40 -15.88 37.42
N TYR A 73 26.91 -14.84 38.07
CA TYR A 73 27.05 -13.53 37.48
C TYR A 73 28.07 -13.52 36.32
N ARG A 74 29.17 -14.25 36.44
CA ARG A 74 30.14 -14.39 35.32
C ARG A 74 29.54 -15.18 34.16
N LEU A 75 28.89 -16.28 34.46
CA LEU A 75 28.22 -17.11 33.44
C LEU A 75 27.13 -16.33 32.72
N ASN A 76 26.26 -15.63 33.46
CA ASN A 76 25.23 -14.79 32.87
C ASN A 76 25.83 -13.66 32.01
N ARG A 77 26.90 -13.02 32.46
CA ARG A 77 27.58 -11.99 31.66
C ARG A 77 28.10 -12.53 30.34
N THR A 78 28.68 -13.72 30.33
CA THR A 78 29.16 -14.37 29.11
C THR A 78 27.99 -14.71 28.17
N ILE A 79 26.88 -15.23 28.71
CA ILE A 79 25.65 -15.49 27.93
C ILE A 79 25.09 -14.23 27.36
N TYR A 80 24.99 -13.13 28.13
CA TYR A 80 24.49 -11.83 27.65
C TYR A 80 25.36 -11.29 26.52
N PHE A 81 26.68 -11.32 26.64
CA PHE A 81 27.58 -10.91 25.56
C PHE A 81 27.46 -11.80 24.33
N GLY A 82 27.31 -13.14 24.53
CA GLY A 82 27.07 -14.08 23.44
C GLY A 82 25.75 -13.77 22.68
N VAL A 83 24.67 -13.55 23.39
CA VAL A 83 23.37 -13.17 22.80
C VAL A 83 23.44 -11.83 22.09
N LEU A 84 24.15 -10.85 22.68
CA LEU A 84 24.34 -9.54 22.05
C LEU A 84 25.12 -9.66 20.74
N ILE A 85 26.25 -10.40 20.75
CA ILE A 85 27.08 -10.65 19.56
C ILE A 85 26.24 -11.39 18.49
N LEU A 86 25.52 -12.45 18.89
CA LEU A 86 24.65 -13.19 17.98
C LEU A 86 23.57 -12.30 17.37
N SER A 87 22.95 -11.43 18.16
CA SER A 87 21.96 -10.47 17.67
C SER A 87 22.56 -9.49 16.66
N VAL A 88 23.77 -8.98 16.92
CA VAL A 88 24.48 -8.09 15.98
C VAL A 88 24.81 -8.83 14.69
N VAL A 89 25.31 -10.06 14.78
CA VAL A 89 25.63 -10.90 13.61
C VAL A 89 24.38 -11.22 12.79
N LEU A 90 23.29 -11.63 13.44
CA LEU A 90 22.00 -11.89 12.74
C LEU A 90 21.45 -10.64 12.06
N ASN A 91 21.52 -9.48 12.70
CA ASN A 91 21.15 -8.21 12.08
C ASN A 91 22.06 -7.87 10.89
N ALA A 92 23.37 -8.08 11.02
CA ALA A 92 24.30 -7.86 9.91
C ALA A 92 24.03 -8.80 8.73
N VAL A 93 23.79 -10.09 9.00
CA VAL A 93 23.41 -11.09 7.98
C VAL A 93 22.08 -10.72 7.32
N TYR A 94 21.09 -10.26 8.09
CA TYR A 94 19.81 -9.79 7.55
C TYR A 94 19.99 -8.56 6.67
N VAL A 95 20.78 -7.58 7.09
CA VAL A 95 21.08 -6.38 6.30
C VAL A 95 21.81 -6.76 5.01
N VAL A 96 22.89 -7.57 5.09
CA VAL A 96 23.65 -8.04 3.92
C VAL A 96 22.76 -8.90 3.00
N GLY A 97 21.93 -9.77 3.58
CA GLY A 97 20.96 -10.58 2.82
C GLY A 97 19.90 -9.73 2.13
N SER A 98 19.52 -8.60 2.73
CA SER A 98 18.61 -7.62 2.12
C SER A 98 19.25 -6.83 0.97
N PHE A 99 20.58 -6.64 1.00
CA PHE A 99 21.32 -6.07 -0.13
C PHE A 99 21.44 -7.05 -1.31
N ASN A 100 21.57 -8.35 -1.04
CA ASN A 100 21.71 -9.37 -2.08
C ASN A 100 20.38 -9.87 -2.65
N LYS A 101 19.29 -9.68 -1.93
CA LYS A 101 17.91 -9.92 -2.38
C LYS A 101 17.20 -8.57 -2.45
N ASN A 102 17.61 -7.75 -3.39
CA ASN A 102 16.96 -6.46 -3.58
C ASN A 102 15.61 -6.72 -4.25
N PRO A 103 14.49 -6.76 -3.50
CA PRO A 103 13.17 -6.83 -4.14
C PRO A 103 12.88 -5.57 -4.96
N PHE A 104 13.77 -4.55 -4.83
CA PHE A 104 13.70 -3.28 -5.52
C PHE A 104 14.58 -3.19 -6.77
N ASP A 105 15.34 -4.24 -7.13
CA ASP A 105 16.07 -4.25 -8.43
C ASP A 105 15.13 -4.20 -9.63
N LYS A 106 13.83 -4.54 -9.42
CA LYS A 106 12.76 -4.36 -10.41
C LYS A 106 12.07 -2.99 -10.30
N ILE A 107 12.28 -2.25 -9.22
CA ILE A 107 11.73 -0.90 -9.06
C ILE A 107 12.88 0.05 -9.33
N ALA A 108 12.88 0.65 -10.51
CA ALA A 108 13.83 1.71 -10.83
C ALA A 108 13.72 2.80 -9.76
N ILE A 109 14.80 3.00 -8.98
CA ILE A 109 14.85 3.89 -7.80
C ILE A 109 14.67 5.38 -8.19
N PHE A 110 14.65 5.67 -9.48
CA PHE A 110 14.35 6.97 -10.08
C PHE A 110 13.03 6.94 -10.85
N HIS A 111 11.97 6.37 -10.27
CA HIS A 111 10.66 6.71 -10.79
C HIS A 111 10.37 8.16 -10.39
N GLU A 112 10.15 8.97 -11.39
CA GLU A 112 9.50 10.25 -11.20
C GLU A 112 8.21 9.99 -10.39
N THR A 113 7.96 10.80 -9.39
CA THR A 113 6.73 10.69 -8.61
C THR A 113 5.56 10.91 -9.56
N THR A 114 4.74 9.89 -9.76
CA THR A 114 3.55 10.02 -10.61
C THR A 114 2.34 10.42 -9.78
N ILE A 115 1.54 11.31 -10.33
CA ILE A 115 0.31 11.81 -9.70
C ILE A 115 -0.86 11.05 -10.31
N THR A 116 -1.63 10.37 -9.46
CA THR A 116 -2.85 9.68 -9.86
C THR A 116 -4.06 10.45 -9.34
N ALA A 117 -4.93 10.86 -10.25
CA ALA A 117 -6.19 11.51 -9.93
C ALA A 117 -7.24 10.43 -9.59
N HIS A 118 -7.53 10.26 -8.29
CA HIS A 118 -8.43 9.25 -7.76
C HIS A 118 -9.88 9.57 -8.11
N ARG A 119 -10.51 8.71 -8.94
CA ARG A 119 -11.82 8.90 -9.56
C ARG A 119 -11.89 10.18 -10.41
N GLY A 120 -10.77 10.54 -11.06
CA GLY A 120 -10.56 11.84 -11.65
C GLY A 120 -10.21 12.92 -10.62
N ALA A 121 -10.36 14.19 -10.99
CA ALA A 121 -10.19 15.31 -10.06
C ALA A 121 -11.42 15.44 -9.13
N SER A 122 -11.70 14.40 -8.33
CA SER A 122 -12.91 14.23 -7.53
C SER A 122 -13.12 15.27 -6.43
N THR A 123 -12.13 16.10 -6.14
CA THR A 123 -12.24 17.25 -5.24
C THR A 123 -12.76 18.50 -5.94
N GLU A 124 -12.74 18.56 -7.28
CA GLU A 124 -13.09 19.73 -8.07
C GLU A 124 -14.22 19.47 -9.08
N ALA A 125 -14.56 18.18 -9.30
CA ALA A 125 -15.64 17.73 -10.18
C ALA A 125 -16.26 16.43 -9.65
N PRO A 126 -17.48 16.05 -10.08
CA PRO A 126 -18.12 14.83 -9.60
C PRO A 126 -17.29 13.59 -9.93
N GLU A 127 -17.03 12.75 -8.92
CA GLU A 127 -16.20 11.53 -9.05
C GLU A 127 -16.68 10.61 -10.17
N ASN A 128 -15.74 9.94 -10.84
CA ASN A 128 -16.02 8.95 -11.88
C ASN A 128 -16.88 9.48 -13.05
N THR A 129 -16.74 10.76 -13.41
CA THR A 129 -17.41 11.38 -14.55
C THR A 129 -16.42 11.90 -15.58
N LEU A 130 -16.89 12.14 -16.80
CA LEU A 130 -16.06 12.74 -17.87
C LEU A 130 -15.56 14.12 -17.48
N ALA A 131 -16.35 14.91 -16.73
CA ALA A 131 -15.94 16.20 -16.21
C ALA A 131 -14.73 16.09 -15.27
N ALA A 132 -14.74 15.12 -14.33
CA ALA A 132 -13.62 14.88 -13.42
C ALA A 132 -12.37 14.39 -14.15
N PHE A 133 -12.52 13.56 -15.17
CA PHE A 133 -11.40 13.06 -15.97
C PHE A 133 -10.78 14.16 -16.83
N LYS A 134 -11.62 14.98 -17.46
CA LYS A 134 -11.14 16.15 -18.20
C LYS A 134 -10.38 17.10 -17.28
N ARG A 135 -10.91 17.37 -16.09
CA ARG A 135 -10.23 18.21 -15.09
C ARG A 135 -8.87 17.64 -14.67
N ALA A 136 -8.78 16.34 -14.43
CA ALA A 136 -7.51 15.67 -14.12
C ALA A 136 -6.47 15.81 -15.25
N MET A 137 -6.92 15.76 -16.51
CA MET A 137 -6.04 15.99 -17.66
C MET A 137 -5.58 17.45 -17.74
N ASP A 138 -6.47 18.40 -17.49
CA ASP A 138 -6.17 19.83 -17.49
C ASP A 138 -5.17 20.19 -16.36
N ASP A 139 -5.25 19.50 -15.23
CA ASP A 139 -4.33 19.62 -14.09
C ASP A 139 -3.03 18.82 -14.26
N MET A 140 -2.81 18.22 -15.44
CA MET A 140 -1.60 17.47 -15.80
C MET A 140 -1.30 16.28 -14.86
N ALA A 141 -2.32 15.55 -14.42
CA ALA A 141 -2.12 14.28 -13.73
C ALA A 141 -1.45 13.26 -14.65
N ASP A 142 -0.64 12.37 -14.10
CA ASP A 142 0.03 11.29 -14.86
C ASP A 142 -0.93 10.13 -15.15
N TYR A 143 -1.84 9.88 -14.21
CA TYR A 143 -2.86 8.84 -14.27
C TYR A 143 -4.23 9.39 -13.87
N ILE A 144 -5.26 8.90 -14.54
CA ILE A 144 -6.62 8.88 -14.03
C ILE A 144 -6.83 7.49 -13.38
N GLU A 145 -7.34 7.46 -12.18
CA GLU A 145 -7.88 6.24 -11.60
C GLU A 145 -9.40 6.29 -11.68
N LEU A 146 -10.02 5.15 -11.96
CA LEU A 146 -11.47 5.01 -12.10
C LEU A 146 -11.93 3.60 -11.74
N ASP A 147 -13.19 3.49 -11.34
CA ASP A 147 -13.82 2.26 -10.91
C ASP A 147 -14.81 1.75 -11.95
N VAL A 148 -14.74 0.47 -12.35
CA VAL A 148 -15.65 -0.08 -13.34
C VAL A 148 -16.50 -1.23 -12.82
N GLN A 149 -17.73 -1.31 -13.35
CA GLN A 149 -18.70 -2.37 -13.07
C GLN A 149 -19.45 -2.77 -14.35
N LEU A 150 -20.11 -3.96 -14.31
CA LEU A 150 -21.03 -4.37 -15.37
C LEU A 150 -22.47 -3.95 -15.07
N THR A 151 -23.17 -3.49 -16.09
CA THR A 151 -24.62 -3.35 -16.12
C THR A 151 -25.30 -4.71 -16.27
N ALA A 152 -26.65 -4.74 -16.22
CA ALA A 152 -27.46 -5.95 -16.43
C ALA A 152 -27.30 -6.53 -17.84
N ASP A 153 -27.00 -5.71 -18.82
CA ASP A 153 -26.77 -6.05 -20.23
C ASP A 153 -25.26 -6.14 -20.58
N ASP A 154 -24.40 -6.31 -19.55
CA ASP A 154 -22.97 -6.59 -19.67
C ASP A 154 -22.13 -5.44 -20.30
N GLU A 155 -22.59 -4.21 -20.17
CA GLU A 155 -21.83 -3.03 -20.58
C GLU A 155 -20.95 -2.54 -19.43
N VAL A 156 -19.76 -2.01 -19.75
CA VAL A 156 -18.79 -1.55 -18.75
C VAL A 156 -19.03 -0.06 -18.47
N VAL A 157 -19.48 0.25 -17.25
CA VAL A 157 -19.74 1.61 -16.79
C VAL A 157 -18.81 2.00 -15.64
N VAL A 158 -18.60 3.31 -15.48
CA VAL A 158 -17.66 3.84 -14.48
C VAL A 158 -18.44 4.30 -13.24
N MET A 159 -18.36 3.50 -12.17
CA MET A 159 -19.06 3.76 -10.92
C MET A 159 -18.37 3.02 -9.77
N HIS A 160 -18.15 3.72 -8.64
CA HIS A 160 -17.50 3.12 -7.48
C HIS A 160 -18.42 2.19 -6.69
N ASP A 161 -19.59 2.69 -6.29
CA ASP A 161 -20.51 1.95 -5.43
C ASP A 161 -21.35 0.96 -6.23
N ALA A 162 -21.70 -0.17 -5.63
CA ALA A 162 -22.61 -1.13 -6.26
C ALA A 162 -24.02 -0.55 -6.49
N SER A 163 -24.48 0.41 -5.64
CA SER A 163 -25.72 1.15 -5.80
C SER A 163 -25.43 2.57 -6.32
N ALA A 164 -26.24 3.06 -7.23
CA ALA A 164 -26.15 4.42 -7.75
C ALA A 164 -26.60 5.51 -6.73
N ALA A 165 -27.10 5.12 -5.56
CA ALA A 165 -27.76 6.02 -4.60
C ALA A 165 -26.92 7.23 -4.18
N ARG A 166 -25.65 7.05 -3.86
CA ARG A 166 -24.81 8.12 -3.30
C ARG A 166 -24.51 9.25 -4.29
N THR A 167 -24.24 8.89 -5.52
CA THR A 167 -23.83 9.87 -6.55
C THR A 167 -24.98 10.35 -7.42
N THR A 168 -26.07 9.58 -7.53
CA THR A 168 -27.19 9.93 -8.42
C THR A 168 -28.53 10.08 -7.72
N GLY A 169 -28.63 9.71 -6.43
CA GLY A 169 -29.88 9.71 -5.68
C GLY A 169 -30.82 8.53 -6.01
N VAL A 170 -30.48 7.65 -6.94
CA VAL A 170 -31.31 6.50 -7.35
C VAL A 170 -30.84 5.24 -6.66
N ASP A 171 -31.61 4.70 -5.72
CA ASP A 171 -31.28 3.49 -4.97
C ASP A 171 -31.59 2.20 -5.78
N ARG A 172 -30.73 1.96 -6.76
CA ARG A 172 -30.70 0.71 -7.56
C ARG A 172 -29.24 0.30 -7.77
N LYS A 173 -29.03 -1.01 -7.86
CA LYS A 173 -27.69 -1.54 -8.16
C LYS A 173 -27.41 -1.40 -9.66
N ILE A 174 -26.17 -1.06 -9.98
CA ILE A 174 -25.69 -0.97 -11.38
C ILE A 174 -25.91 -2.30 -12.11
N SER A 175 -25.63 -3.43 -11.46
CA SER A 175 -25.84 -4.78 -12.05
C SER A 175 -27.29 -5.14 -12.32
N GLU A 176 -28.26 -4.36 -11.87
CA GLU A 176 -29.69 -4.54 -12.08
C GLU A 176 -30.28 -3.53 -13.09
N MET A 177 -29.43 -2.70 -13.68
CA MET A 177 -29.80 -1.65 -14.65
C MET A 177 -29.16 -1.94 -15.99
N THR A 178 -29.88 -1.67 -17.09
CA THR A 178 -29.30 -1.66 -18.43
C THR A 178 -28.46 -0.39 -18.63
N LEU A 179 -27.60 -0.37 -19.65
CA LEU A 179 -26.84 0.82 -20.01
C LEU A 179 -27.75 2.01 -20.28
N GLU A 180 -28.87 1.79 -20.99
CA GLU A 180 -29.85 2.85 -21.27
C GLU A 180 -30.39 3.47 -19.98
N GLU A 181 -30.71 2.67 -18.96
CA GLU A 181 -31.16 3.16 -17.65
C GLU A 181 -30.05 3.89 -16.90
N VAL A 182 -28.82 3.38 -16.93
CA VAL A 182 -27.66 4.02 -16.29
C VAL A 182 -27.37 5.38 -16.93
N LYS A 183 -27.51 5.50 -18.24
CA LYS A 183 -27.30 6.78 -18.97
C LYS A 183 -28.38 7.85 -18.67
N GLN A 184 -29.47 7.49 -18.01
CA GLN A 184 -30.47 8.47 -17.53
C GLN A 184 -30.15 9.03 -16.13
N LEU A 185 -29.15 8.48 -15.47
CA LEU A 185 -28.74 8.92 -14.13
C LEU A 185 -27.99 10.26 -14.20
N ASP A 186 -28.26 11.12 -13.25
CA ASP A 186 -27.51 12.37 -13.05
C ASP A 186 -26.47 12.18 -11.94
N ALA A 187 -25.23 12.01 -12.33
CA ALA A 187 -24.10 11.83 -11.42
C ALA A 187 -23.45 13.15 -10.98
N GLY A 188 -23.91 14.27 -11.52
CA GLY A 188 -23.34 15.60 -11.28
C GLY A 188 -24.06 16.42 -10.23
N SER A 189 -25.39 16.41 -10.22
CA SER A 189 -26.20 17.25 -9.31
C SER A 189 -25.93 16.99 -7.83
N SER A 190 -25.56 15.78 -7.46
CA SER A 190 -25.19 15.44 -6.07
C SER A 190 -23.89 16.12 -5.60
N TYR A 191 -23.02 16.48 -6.53
CA TYR A 191 -21.79 17.21 -6.26
C TYR A 191 -22.03 18.73 -6.26
N SER A 192 -22.57 19.28 -7.34
CA SER A 192 -22.90 20.71 -7.48
C SER A 192 -23.92 20.93 -8.60
N ALA A 193 -24.77 21.93 -8.44
CA ALA A 193 -25.72 22.33 -9.48
C ALA A 193 -25.06 22.70 -10.82
N GLU A 194 -23.79 23.07 -10.82
CA GLU A 194 -23.00 23.37 -12.02
C GLU A 194 -22.85 22.15 -12.93
N TYR A 195 -22.80 20.93 -12.32
CA TYR A 195 -22.65 19.67 -13.02
C TYR A 195 -23.97 18.93 -13.24
N ALA A 196 -25.11 19.62 -13.06
CA ALA A 196 -26.41 18.99 -13.28
C ALA A 196 -26.52 18.41 -14.69
N GLY A 197 -26.93 17.13 -14.78
CA GLY A 197 -27.03 16.40 -16.03
C GLY A 197 -25.74 15.69 -16.47
N GLU A 198 -24.66 15.76 -15.70
CA GLU A 198 -23.48 14.92 -15.93
C GLU A 198 -23.86 13.44 -15.79
N GLN A 199 -23.56 12.64 -16.78
CA GLN A 199 -23.95 11.23 -16.83
C GLN A 199 -22.89 10.32 -16.23
N VAL A 200 -23.30 9.11 -15.85
CA VAL A 200 -22.37 8.00 -15.60
C VAL A 200 -21.75 7.59 -16.93
N PRO A 201 -20.42 7.66 -17.08
CA PRO A 201 -19.77 7.31 -18.34
C PRO A 201 -19.60 5.80 -18.50
N THR A 202 -19.50 5.35 -19.75
CA THR A 202 -18.92 4.04 -20.07
C THR A 202 -17.39 4.12 -20.09
N LEU A 203 -16.71 2.98 -19.98
CA LEU A 203 -15.26 2.93 -20.14
C LEU A 203 -14.84 3.34 -21.57
N GLU A 204 -15.65 3.01 -22.56
CA GLU A 204 -15.46 3.43 -23.95
C GLU A 204 -15.46 4.96 -24.10
N GLU A 205 -16.41 5.65 -23.49
CA GLU A 205 -16.45 7.13 -23.49
C GLU A 205 -15.20 7.74 -22.81
N VAL A 206 -14.66 7.09 -21.77
CA VAL A 206 -13.42 7.52 -21.14
C VAL A 206 -12.22 7.34 -22.09
N PHE A 207 -12.14 6.22 -22.81
CA PHE A 207 -11.08 6.01 -23.80
C PHE A 207 -11.15 7.02 -24.94
N GLN A 208 -12.36 7.34 -25.41
CA GLN A 208 -12.57 8.37 -26.42
C GLN A 208 -12.16 9.77 -25.91
N LEU A 209 -12.50 10.13 -24.67
CA LEU A 209 -12.10 11.41 -24.07
C LEU A 209 -10.59 11.51 -23.92
N THR A 210 -9.96 10.47 -23.41
CA THR A 210 -8.52 10.49 -23.07
C THR A 210 -7.63 10.37 -24.30
N ASP A 211 -8.09 9.67 -25.34
CA ASP A 211 -7.40 9.51 -26.64
C ASP A 211 -5.91 9.15 -26.46
N GLY A 212 -5.60 8.28 -25.49
CA GLY A 212 -4.23 7.85 -25.16
C GLY A 212 -3.31 8.93 -24.60
N LYS A 213 -3.80 10.13 -24.28
CA LYS A 213 -2.99 11.27 -23.80
C LYS A 213 -2.59 11.16 -22.34
N ILE A 214 -3.33 10.35 -21.55
CA ILE A 214 -3.08 10.09 -20.14
C ILE A 214 -3.15 8.59 -19.87
N ARG A 215 -2.44 8.11 -18.88
CA ARG A 215 -2.52 6.71 -18.42
C ARG A 215 -3.75 6.51 -17.52
N ILE A 216 -4.27 5.29 -17.50
CA ILE A 216 -5.49 4.99 -16.77
C ILE A 216 -5.26 3.79 -15.84
N ASN A 217 -5.57 3.96 -14.56
CA ASN A 217 -5.67 2.87 -13.59
C ASN A 217 -7.15 2.46 -13.48
N ILE A 218 -7.49 1.28 -13.95
CA ILE A 218 -8.85 0.76 -14.01
C ILE A 218 -9.04 -0.21 -12.85
N GLU A 219 -9.78 0.20 -11.80
CA GLU A 219 -10.16 -0.71 -10.72
C GLU A 219 -11.37 -1.54 -11.11
N LEU A 220 -11.20 -2.86 -11.18
CA LEU A 220 -12.31 -3.79 -11.32
C LEU A 220 -13.01 -3.96 -9.97
N LYS A 221 -14.25 -3.49 -9.85
CA LYS A 221 -15.03 -3.67 -8.62
C LYS A 221 -15.42 -5.12 -8.44
N THR A 222 -15.25 -5.60 -7.21
CA THR A 222 -15.55 -6.99 -6.84
C THR A 222 -17.06 -7.21 -6.83
N THR A 223 -17.56 -7.85 -7.86
CA THR A 223 -18.95 -8.26 -8.03
C THR A 223 -19.02 -9.75 -8.33
N ALA A 224 -20.22 -10.33 -8.41
CA ALA A 224 -20.40 -11.75 -8.76
C ALA A 224 -19.83 -12.15 -10.14
N SER A 225 -19.49 -11.18 -10.98
CA SER A 225 -19.02 -11.37 -12.36
C SER A 225 -17.66 -10.71 -12.61
N SER A 226 -16.76 -10.67 -11.63
CA SER A 226 -15.48 -9.96 -11.75
C SER A 226 -14.57 -10.49 -12.87
N VAL A 227 -14.60 -11.79 -13.16
CA VAL A 227 -13.87 -12.39 -14.30
C VAL A 227 -14.44 -11.91 -15.63
N LYS A 228 -15.78 -11.85 -15.77
CA LYS A 228 -16.44 -11.34 -16.97
C LYS A 228 -16.19 -9.84 -17.15
N LEU A 229 -16.15 -9.10 -16.06
CA LEU A 229 -15.76 -7.68 -16.09
C LEU A 229 -14.33 -7.52 -16.62
N ALA A 230 -13.38 -8.34 -16.11
CA ALA A 230 -12.00 -8.34 -16.59
C ALA A 230 -11.91 -8.63 -18.10
N GLU A 231 -12.65 -9.61 -18.60
CA GLU A 231 -12.73 -9.95 -20.03
C GLU A 231 -13.19 -8.75 -20.86
N LYS A 232 -14.31 -8.14 -20.49
CA LYS A 232 -14.88 -6.98 -21.19
C LYS A 232 -13.94 -5.76 -21.17
N VAL A 233 -13.29 -5.50 -20.03
CA VAL A 233 -12.32 -4.40 -19.91
C VAL A 233 -11.12 -4.63 -20.83
N ILE A 234 -10.61 -5.87 -20.91
CA ILE A 234 -9.48 -6.20 -21.79
C ILE A 234 -9.88 -6.08 -23.27
N GLU A 235 -11.06 -6.54 -23.64
CA GLU A 235 -11.58 -6.35 -25.00
C GLU A 235 -11.60 -4.86 -25.41
N LEU A 236 -12.07 -3.99 -24.51
CA LEU A 236 -12.09 -2.55 -24.75
C LEU A 236 -10.65 -1.96 -24.81
N ILE A 237 -9.74 -2.39 -23.92
CA ILE A 237 -8.34 -1.96 -23.97
C ILE A 237 -7.72 -2.27 -25.34
N HIS A 238 -7.93 -3.49 -25.88
CA HIS A 238 -7.43 -3.87 -27.20
C HIS A 238 -8.13 -3.11 -28.32
N GLN A 239 -9.44 -2.94 -28.25
CA GLN A 239 -10.22 -2.21 -29.27
C GLN A 239 -9.72 -0.78 -29.43
N TYR A 240 -9.31 -0.13 -28.31
CA TYR A 240 -8.83 1.25 -28.29
C TYR A 240 -7.30 1.38 -28.34
N ASN A 241 -6.55 0.29 -28.45
CA ASN A 241 -5.07 0.21 -28.44
C ASN A 241 -4.46 0.91 -27.22
N MET A 242 -5.02 0.61 -26.03
CA MET A 242 -4.66 1.24 -24.76
C MET A 242 -3.78 0.34 -23.86
N GLU A 243 -3.19 -0.77 -24.38
CA GLU A 243 -2.45 -1.77 -23.62
C GLU A 243 -1.28 -1.17 -22.83
N ASP A 244 -0.53 -0.26 -23.45
CA ASP A 244 0.61 0.42 -22.83
C ASP A 244 0.20 1.63 -21.95
N LYS A 245 -1.09 1.93 -21.88
CA LYS A 245 -1.63 3.09 -21.18
C LYS A 245 -2.47 2.70 -19.95
N CYS A 246 -2.89 1.44 -19.86
CA CYS A 246 -3.77 0.96 -18.82
C CYS A 246 -3.05 0.07 -17.81
N VAL A 247 -3.46 0.21 -16.56
CA VAL A 247 -3.16 -0.73 -15.47
C VAL A 247 -4.50 -1.22 -14.94
N ILE A 248 -4.67 -2.53 -14.79
CA ILE A 248 -5.88 -3.12 -14.19
C ILE A 248 -5.60 -3.41 -12.72
N THR A 249 -6.39 -2.85 -11.83
CA THR A 249 -6.28 -3.11 -10.39
C THR A 249 -7.58 -3.74 -9.85
N SER A 250 -7.48 -4.54 -8.79
CA SER A 250 -8.65 -5.12 -8.12
C SER A 250 -8.30 -5.65 -6.73
N PHE A 251 -9.33 -5.78 -5.89
CA PHE A 251 -9.31 -6.62 -4.68
C PHE A 251 -9.55 -8.10 -4.99
N ASP A 252 -9.99 -8.44 -6.21
CA ASP A 252 -10.21 -9.82 -6.64
C ASP A 252 -8.98 -10.37 -7.38
N TYR A 253 -8.24 -11.23 -6.70
CA TYR A 253 -7.08 -11.92 -7.26
C TYR A 253 -7.41 -12.73 -8.52
N TYR A 254 -8.57 -13.38 -8.57
CA TYR A 254 -8.93 -14.25 -9.70
C TYR A 254 -9.23 -13.45 -10.97
N ALA A 255 -9.84 -12.26 -10.83
CA ALA A 255 -10.03 -11.34 -11.95
C ALA A 255 -8.70 -10.87 -12.53
N LEU A 256 -7.74 -10.52 -11.67
CA LEU A 256 -6.38 -10.12 -12.08
C LEU A 256 -5.60 -11.27 -12.73
N LYS A 257 -5.68 -12.47 -12.14
CA LYS A 257 -5.07 -13.67 -12.71
C LYS A 257 -5.63 -13.99 -14.08
N TYR A 258 -6.93 -13.86 -14.25
CA TYR A 258 -7.58 -14.01 -15.57
C TYR A 258 -7.07 -12.96 -16.55
N ALA A 259 -7.04 -11.69 -16.15
CA ALA A 259 -6.52 -10.59 -16.98
C ALA A 259 -5.08 -10.86 -17.45
N LYS A 260 -4.20 -11.25 -16.52
CA LYS A 260 -2.79 -11.56 -16.82
C LYS A 260 -2.61 -12.80 -17.68
N HIS A 261 -3.50 -13.80 -17.55
CA HIS A 261 -3.48 -14.99 -18.38
C HIS A 261 -3.96 -14.68 -19.81
N TYR A 262 -4.95 -13.80 -19.94
CA TYR A 262 -5.50 -13.42 -21.25
C TYR A 262 -4.51 -12.57 -22.06
N ASP A 263 -3.88 -11.58 -21.42
CA ASP A 263 -2.80 -10.78 -22.00
C ASP A 263 -1.70 -10.48 -20.98
N THR A 264 -0.54 -11.10 -21.19
CA THR A 264 0.63 -10.94 -20.32
C THR A 264 1.26 -9.54 -20.37
N LYS A 265 0.92 -8.71 -21.37
CA LYS A 265 1.45 -7.35 -21.51
C LYS A 265 0.73 -6.34 -20.64
N ILE A 266 -0.58 -6.57 -20.39
CA ILE A 266 -1.37 -5.67 -19.55
C ILE A 266 -0.80 -5.68 -18.12
N GLN A 267 -0.51 -4.51 -17.58
CA GLN A 267 -0.06 -4.35 -16.20
C GLN A 267 -1.23 -4.60 -15.24
N THR A 268 -0.95 -5.32 -14.17
CA THR A 268 -1.95 -5.65 -13.14
C THR A 268 -1.46 -5.27 -11.76
N GLY A 269 -2.36 -4.87 -10.86
CA GLY A 269 -2.05 -4.49 -9.49
C GLY A 269 -3.07 -5.04 -8.49
N TYR A 270 -2.61 -5.79 -7.48
CA TYR A 270 -3.49 -6.30 -6.44
C TYR A 270 -3.64 -5.30 -5.30
N ILE A 271 -4.89 -4.91 -5.01
CA ILE A 271 -5.20 -3.97 -3.93
C ILE A 271 -5.33 -4.74 -2.62
N LEU A 272 -4.50 -4.40 -1.65
CA LEU A 272 -4.49 -5.00 -0.32
C LEU A 272 -4.87 -3.98 0.74
N SER A 273 -5.91 -4.27 1.52
CA SER A 273 -6.26 -3.46 2.69
C SER A 273 -5.30 -3.65 3.86
N VAL A 274 -4.71 -4.85 4.01
CA VAL A 274 -3.69 -5.18 5.01
C VAL A 274 -2.70 -6.18 4.41
N ALA A 275 -1.42 -5.83 4.36
CA ALA A 275 -0.38 -6.73 3.88
C ALA A 275 0.30 -7.44 5.07
N TYR A 276 0.02 -8.73 5.26
CA TYR A 276 0.73 -9.63 6.15
C TYR A 276 1.38 -10.76 5.32
N GLY A 277 2.71 -10.85 5.34
CA GLY A 277 3.46 -11.89 4.65
C GLY A 277 4.24 -11.41 3.43
N ASP A 278 4.69 -12.34 2.60
CA ASP A 278 5.46 -12.08 1.39
C ASP A 278 4.54 -12.04 0.17
N TYR A 279 3.95 -10.88 -0.08
CA TYR A 279 3.07 -10.64 -1.23
C TYR A 279 3.83 -10.25 -2.50
N PHE A 280 5.15 -10.06 -2.41
CA PHE A 280 5.97 -9.64 -3.55
C PHE A 280 6.31 -10.79 -4.53
N ASN A 281 5.93 -12.01 -4.22
CA ASN A 281 6.17 -13.20 -5.04
C ASN A 281 4.86 -13.86 -5.51
N MET A 282 3.81 -13.09 -5.80
CA MET A 282 2.63 -13.64 -6.45
C MET A 282 2.98 -13.91 -7.93
N PRO A 283 3.00 -15.19 -8.38
CA PRO A 283 3.58 -15.56 -9.66
C PRO A 283 2.76 -15.11 -10.87
N ASP A 284 1.54 -14.62 -10.67
CA ASP A 284 0.57 -14.35 -11.72
C ASP A 284 0.10 -12.88 -11.78
N ILE A 285 0.80 -11.96 -11.06
CA ILE A 285 0.45 -10.52 -10.98
C ILE A 285 1.74 -9.70 -10.98
N ASP A 286 1.73 -8.51 -11.55
CA ASP A 286 2.88 -7.58 -11.60
C ASP A 286 3.15 -6.91 -10.26
#